data_80ae64fecdc94f047efe45848a17827d
#
_entry.id   80ae64fecdc94f047efe45848a17827d
#
_cell.length_a   1.000
_cell.length_b   1.000
_cell.length_c   1.000
_cell.angle_alpha   90.00
_cell.angle_beta   90.00
_cell.angle_gamma   90.00
#
_symmetry.space_group_name_H-M   'P 1'
#
loop_
_entity.id
_entity.type
_entity.pdbx_description
1 polymer ?
#
loop_
_entity_poly.entity_id
_entity_poly.type
_entity_poly.pdbx_seq_one_letter_code
_entity_poly.pdbx_strand_id
1 'polypeptide(L)'
;MYESPENLILAAMAAVVILILLIKSFTTVQQGTCAVVTMFGKHRRIMQAGLNVKIPFLERVAVRVPVQNQAQELQFQATTRDQAQVNFTAMVLFSVKDSSEEMIKKVAFKFVNYASFQTALIRSIESAIRSLVAAKAQAEILGLRSEIVSHVKDELDTQLEEWGYHLLDLQINDISFGVAIMQSMERVVAAQNERVAAENEGAALLIRETKKAEAEGAAIQIAAKAEMEAARLRGQGVAAFRQEVAAGMAEAAKAMEVAHLDPSFILFSMWTETMRHVASESTGNLITFDGSTDGMRDALRQMTLLSEIRREQS
;
A
#
# COMPACT_ATOMS: atom_id res chain seq x y z
N MET A 1 21.14 -71.80 71.56
CA MET A 1 21.83 -70.53 71.34
C MET A 1 20.77 -69.45 71.49
N TYR A 2 20.58 -68.93 72.72
CA TYR A 2 19.62 -67.86 72.95
C TYR A 2 20.28 -66.54 72.53
N GLU A 3 19.81 -65.96 71.41
CA GLU A 3 20.17 -64.60 71.07
C GLU A 3 19.59 -63.72 72.20
N SER A 4 20.48 -62.97 72.82
CA SER A 4 20.08 -61.99 73.87
C SER A 4 19.07 -60.99 73.29
N PRO A 5 17.97 -60.65 74.02
CA PRO A 5 16.92 -59.74 73.53
C PRO A 5 17.51 -58.34 73.05
N GLU A 6 18.66 -58.00 73.61
CA GLU A 6 19.39 -56.78 73.19
C GLU A 6 19.88 -56.79 71.74
N ASN A 7 20.36 -58.01 71.29
CA ASN A 7 20.82 -58.14 69.87
C ASN A 7 19.66 -58.09 68.92
N LEU A 8 18.48 -58.54 69.32
CA LEU A 8 17.26 -58.52 68.53
C LEU A 8 16.75 -57.04 68.36
N ILE A 9 16.81 -56.26 69.41
CA ILE A 9 16.46 -54.84 69.40
C ILE A 9 17.45 -54.02 68.53
N LEU A 10 18.75 -54.26 68.66
CA LEU A 10 19.78 -53.65 67.85
C LEU A 10 19.61 -54.01 66.36
N ALA A 11 19.32 -55.26 66.02
CA ALA A 11 19.06 -55.65 64.64
C ALA A 11 17.80 -55.00 64.07
N ALA A 12 16.74 -54.87 64.87
CA ALA A 12 15.51 -54.20 64.50
C ALA A 12 15.75 -52.72 64.27
N MET A 13 16.50 -52.01 65.11
CA MET A 13 16.90 -50.64 64.90
C MET A 13 17.77 -50.47 63.64
N ALA A 14 18.75 -51.33 63.44
CA ALA A 14 19.57 -51.28 62.21
C ALA A 14 18.74 -51.51 60.93
N ALA A 15 17.75 -52.43 60.97
CA ALA A 15 16.86 -52.65 59.84
C ALA A 15 15.98 -51.43 59.53
N VAL A 16 15.47 -50.77 60.56
CA VAL A 16 14.69 -49.50 60.41
C VAL A 16 15.56 -48.39 59.80
N VAL A 17 16.78 -48.24 60.29
CA VAL A 17 17.72 -47.22 59.73
C VAL A 17 18.06 -47.54 58.28
N ILE A 18 18.31 -48.79 57.91
CA ILE A 18 18.56 -49.22 56.55
C ILE A 18 17.32 -48.96 55.68
N LEU A 19 16.13 -49.28 56.18
CA LEU A 19 14.87 -48.99 55.44
C LEU A 19 14.68 -47.48 55.18
N ILE A 20 14.94 -46.66 56.17
CA ILE A 20 14.87 -45.17 56.03
C ILE A 20 15.90 -44.70 55.01
N LEU A 21 17.10 -45.23 55.03
CA LEU A 21 18.17 -44.90 54.07
C LEU A 21 17.77 -45.32 52.66
N LEU A 22 17.20 -46.50 52.48
CA LEU A 22 16.70 -46.97 51.18
C LEU A 22 15.59 -46.05 50.66
N ILE A 23 14.62 -45.70 51.45
CA ILE A 23 13.52 -44.80 51.03
C ILE A 23 14.07 -43.42 50.67
N LYS A 24 14.99 -42.84 51.44
CA LYS A 24 15.63 -41.55 51.14
C LYS A 24 16.63 -41.62 49.99
N SER A 25 17.02 -42.79 49.54
CA SER A 25 17.91 -42.96 48.39
C SER A 25 17.18 -42.72 47.05
N PHE A 26 15.89 -42.92 46.99
CA PHE A 26 15.13 -42.71 45.76
C PHE A 26 14.74 -41.24 45.61
N THR A 27 14.92 -40.72 44.40
CA THR A 27 14.54 -39.34 44.02
C THR A 27 13.93 -39.39 42.63
N THR A 28 12.77 -38.79 42.49
CA THR A 28 12.12 -38.61 41.18
C THR A 28 12.49 -37.25 40.58
N VAL A 29 12.79 -37.26 39.30
CA VAL A 29 13.03 -36.05 38.50
C VAL A 29 11.90 -35.97 37.49
N GLN A 30 11.24 -34.81 37.43
CA GLN A 30 10.12 -34.60 36.52
C GLN A 30 10.60 -34.56 35.06
N GLN A 31 9.75 -34.99 34.15
CA GLN A 31 10.05 -34.92 32.73
C GLN A 31 10.19 -33.45 32.29
N GLY A 32 11.16 -33.18 31.41
CA GLY A 32 11.48 -31.80 31.01
C GLY A 32 12.39 -31.05 31.98
N THR A 33 12.90 -31.72 33.04
CA THR A 33 13.90 -31.17 33.95
C THR A 33 15.08 -32.12 34.10
N CYS A 34 16.27 -31.54 34.37
CA CYS A 34 17.46 -32.26 34.77
C CYS A 34 17.88 -31.85 36.18
N ALA A 35 18.19 -32.81 37.04
CA ALA A 35 18.64 -32.53 38.39
C ALA A 35 20.16 -32.63 38.50
N VAL A 36 20.79 -31.53 38.92
CA VAL A 36 22.25 -31.46 39.13
C VAL A 36 22.56 -31.90 40.55
N VAL A 37 23.38 -32.97 40.67
CA VAL A 37 23.76 -33.55 41.96
C VAL A 37 25.18 -33.15 42.31
N THR A 38 25.30 -32.68 43.56
CA THR A 38 26.58 -32.34 44.15
C THR A 38 26.92 -33.32 45.30
N MET A 39 28.21 -33.58 45.47
CA MET A 39 28.74 -34.30 46.61
C MET A 39 29.82 -33.43 47.28
N PHE A 40 29.59 -33.10 48.55
CA PHE A 40 30.46 -32.16 49.29
C PHE A 40 30.62 -30.81 48.57
N GLY A 41 29.55 -30.31 47.90
CA GLY A 41 29.61 -29.04 47.17
C GLY A 41 30.20 -29.12 45.75
N LYS A 42 30.84 -30.22 45.35
CA LYS A 42 31.39 -30.42 44.03
C LYS A 42 30.38 -31.16 43.13
N HIS A 43 30.25 -30.69 41.90
CA HIS A 43 29.44 -31.38 40.86
C HIS A 43 29.90 -32.85 40.73
N ARG A 44 28.96 -33.79 40.72
CA ARG A 44 29.21 -35.19 40.56
C ARG A 44 28.59 -35.76 39.28
N ARG A 45 27.30 -35.58 39.08
CA ARG A 45 26.54 -36.09 37.94
C ARG A 45 25.23 -35.36 37.73
N ILE A 46 24.63 -35.59 36.62
CA ILE A 46 23.29 -35.11 36.29
C ILE A 46 22.33 -36.28 36.28
N MET A 47 21.15 -36.12 36.92
CA MET A 47 20.07 -37.04 36.89
C MET A 47 19.07 -36.60 35.84
N GLN A 48 18.75 -37.52 34.92
CA GLN A 48 17.70 -37.32 33.90
C GLN A 48 16.33 -37.60 34.50
N ALA A 49 15.27 -37.24 33.75
CA ALA A 49 13.88 -37.49 34.14
C ALA A 49 13.63 -38.96 34.43
N GLY A 50 12.89 -39.23 35.49
CA GLY A 50 12.52 -40.55 35.95
C GLY A 50 12.94 -40.83 37.39
N LEU A 51 12.95 -42.11 37.75
CA LEU A 51 13.37 -42.58 39.08
C LEU A 51 14.90 -42.69 39.12
N ASN A 52 15.51 -41.95 40.02
CA ASN A 52 16.97 -41.96 40.20
C ASN A 52 17.33 -42.33 41.63
N VAL A 53 18.51 -42.91 41.78
CA VAL A 53 19.04 -43.32 43.10
C VAL A 53 20.13 -42.35 43.47
N LYS A 54 20.08 -41.80 44.67
CA LYS A 54 21.15 -40.96 45.27
C LYS A 54 21.63 -41.54 46.57
N ILE A 55 22.90 -41.27 46.91
CA ILE A 55 23.46 -41.70 48.21
C ILE A 55 22.97 -40.68 49.25
N PRO A 56 22.10 -41.10 50.21
CA PRO A 56 21.59 -40.18 51.25
C PRO A 56 22.78 -39.67 52.06
N PHE A 57 22.69 -38.43 52.53
CA PHE A 57 23.69 -37.64 53.26
C PHE A 57 24.90 -37.17 52.45
N LEU A 58 25.43 -37.93 51.49
CA LEU A 58 26.58 -37.56 50.66
C LEU A 58 26.15 -36.77 49.42
N GLU A 59 25.12 -37.24 48.74
CA GLU A 59 24.62 -36.60 47.50
C GLU A 59 23.44 -35.70 47.81
N ARG A 60 23.52 -34.48 47.29
CA ARG A 60 22.45 -33.48 47.36
C ARG A 60 22.06 -33.00 45.97
N VAL A 61 20.78 -32.88 45.67
CA VAL A 61 20.29 -32.18 44.48
C VAL A 61 20.48 -30.69 44.74
N ALA A 62 21.42 -30.09 44.01
CA ALA A 62 21.75 -28.67 44.14
C ALA A 62 20.75 -27.78 43.38
N VAL A 63 20.49 -28.10 42.12
CA VAL A 63 19.62 -27.32 41.23
C VAL A 63 18.84 -28.28 40.35
N ARG A 64 17.59 -27.90 40.03
CA ARG A 64 16.77 -28.54 38.99
C ARG A 64 16.68 -27.56 37.81
N VAL A 65 17.22 -27.95 36.67
CA VAL A 65 17.30 -27.14 35.47
C VAL A 65 16.14 -27.56 34.54
N PRO A 66 15.19 -26.70 34.24
CA PRO A 66 14.20 -26.96 33.21
C PRO A 66 14.84 -26.90 31.84
N VAL A 67 14.70 -27.97 31.05
CA VAL A 67 15.22 -28.03 29.64
C VAL A 67 14.13 -27.73 28.62
N GLN A 68 12.92 -27.47 29.07
CA GLN A 68 11.79 -27.06 28.23
C GLN A 68 11.93 -25.60 27.79
N ASN A 69 11.20 -25.23 26.74
CA ASN A 69 11.09 -23.85 26.31
C ASN A 69 10.48 -22.99 27.39
N GLN A 70 11.09 -21.85 27.66
CA GLN A 70 10.65 -20.90 28.66
C GLN A 70 10.34 -19.58 27.97
N ALA A 71 9.24 -18.95 28.39
CA ALA A 71 8.83 -17.64 27.91
C ALA A 71 8.96 -16.63 29.08
N GLN A 72 9.54 -15.47 28.78
CA GLN A 72 9.64 -14.36 29.71
C GLN A 72 9.11 -13.10 29.06
N GLU A 73 8.14 -12.48 29.69
CA GLU A 73 7.65 -11.14 29.30
C GLU A 73 8.55 -10.06 29.84
N LEU A 74 8.75 -9.02 29.04
CA LEU A 74 9.62 -7.88 29.29
C LEU A 74 8.84 -6.61 29.07
N GLN A 75 8.93 -5.67 30.00
CA GLN A 75 8.38 -4.32 29.87
C GLN A 75 9.46 -3.32 30.27
N PHE A 76 9.83 -2.45 29.35
CA PHE A 76 10.88 -1.46 29.60
C PHE A 76 10.67 -0.21 28.74
N GLN A 77 11.42 0.83 29.10
CA GLN A 77 11.40 2.11 28.40
C GLN A 77 12.76 2.38 27.75
N ALA A 78 12.71 2.94 26.56
CA ALA A 78 13.88 3.45 25.86
C ALA A 78 13.62 4.89 25.40
N THR A 79 14.70 5.64 25.21
CA THR A 79 14.63 7.02 24.72
C THR A 79 15.22 7.06 23.31
N THR A 80 14.51 7.67 22.39
CA THR A 80 14.93 7.85 20.98
C THR A 80 15.94 8.99 20.85
N ARG A 81 16.54 9.13 19.65
CA ARG A 81 17.49 10.20 19.34
C ARG A 81 16.89 11.61 19.55
N ASP A 82 15.60 11.76 19.28
CA ASP A 82 14.82 13.00 19.46
C ASP A 82 14.18 13.13 20.84
N GLN A 83 14.71 12.36 21.84
CA GLN A 83 14.33 12.40 23.24
C GLN A 83 12.89 11.98 23.55
N ALA A 84 12.24 11.27 22.63
CA ALA A 84 10.93 10.71 22.91
C ALA A 84 11.05 9.42 23.72
N GLN A 85 10.21 9.25 24.74
CA GLN A 85 10.10 8.01 25.50
C GLN A 85 9.21 7.02 24.80
N VAL A 86 9.71 5.81 24.63
CA VAL A 86 9.03 4.68 23.98
C VAL A 86 8.93 3.54 25.00
N ASN A 87 7.73 3.00 25.17
CA ASN A 87 7.48 1.82 25.98
C ASN A 87 7.47 0.59 25.05
N PHE A 88 8.20 -0.42 25.46
CA PHE A 88 8.28 -1.69 24.77
C PHE A 88 7.68 -2.79 25.66
N THR A 89 6.81 -3.60 25.05
CA THR A 89 6.38 -4.88 25.61
C THR A 89 6.85 -5.96 24.65
N ALA A 90 7.71 -6.85 25.15
CA ALA A 90 8.29 -7.93 24.37
C ALA A 90 8.19 -9.25 25.12
N MET A 91 8.24 -10.35 24.39
CA MET A 91 8.30 -11.71 24.92
C MET A 91 9.53 -12.38 24.34
N VAL A 92 10.38 -12.92 25.20
CA VAL A 92 11.53 -13.72 24.82
C VAL A 92 11.25 -15.20 25.09
N LEU A 93 11.52 -16.03 24.10
CA LEU A 93 11.44 -17.49 24.18
C LEU A 93 12.86 -18.07 24.12
N PHE A 94 13.23 -18.82 25.13
CA PHE A 94 14.55 -19.41 25.25
C PHE A 94 14.49 -20.82 25.83
N SER A 95 15.52 -21.60 25.60
CA SER A 95 15.67 -22.93 26.18
C SER A 95 17.15 -23.22 26.49
N VAL A 96 17.40 -24.27 27.22
CA VAL A 96 18.76 -24.80 27.35
C VAL A 96 19.23 -25.32 25.99
N LYS A 97 20.42 -24.95 25.55
CA LYS A 97 20.93 -25.25 24.19
C LYS A 97 20.97 -26.76 23.92
N ASP A 98 21.42 -27.55 24.89
CA ASP A 98 21.53 -28.99 24.79
C ASP A 98 21.43 -29.62 26.18
N SER A 99 20.93 -30.88 26.24
CA SER A 99 20.84 -31.68 27.46
C SER A 99 22.18 -32.37 27.83
N SER A 100 23.29 -31.95 27.24
CA SER A 100 24.62 -32.46 27.58
C SER A 100 25.03 -32.08 29.01
N GLU A 101 25.85 -32.91 29.63
CA GLU A 101 26.29 -32.69 31.01
C GLU A 101 27.02 -31.34 31.17
N GLU A 102 27.83 -30.99 30.18
CA GLU A 102 28.60 -29.74 30.19
C GLU A 102 27.69 -28.52 30.14
N MET A 103 26.63 -28.55 29.30
CA MET A 103 25.71 -27.42 29.13
C MET A 103 24.84 -27.24 30.36
N ILE A 104 24.25 -28.32 30.88
CA ILE A 104 23.45 -28.29 32.10
C ILE A 104 24.26 -27.80 33.29
N LYS A 105 25.57 -28.18 33.37
CA LYS A 105 26.50 -27.68 34.40
C LYS A 105 26.72 -26.16 34.27
N LYS A 106 26.91 -25.66 33.04
CA LYS A 106 26.98 -24.20 32.81
C LYS A 106 25.75 -23.50 33.31
N VAL A 107 24.55 -23.93 32.90
CA VAL A 107 23.27 -23.35 33.33
C VAL A 107 23.12 -23.38 34.85
N ALA A 108 23.48 -24.50 35.50
CA ALA A 108 23.27 -24.68 36.94
C ALA A 108 24.20 -23.82 37.80
N PHE A 109 25.42 -23.50 37.34
CA PHE A 109 26.46 -22.87 38.16
C PHE A 109 26.95 -21.52 37.65
N LYS A 110 26.49 -21.03 36.47
CA LYS A 110 26.87 -19.71 35.97
C LYS A 110 26.21 -18.59 36.79
N PHE A 111 24.99 -18.82 37.23
CA PHE A 111 24.25 -17.86 38.07
C PHE A 111 23.96 -18.45 39.46
N VAL A 112 23.86 -17.60 40.45
CA VAL A 112 23.56 -18.00 41.82
C VAL A 112 22.17 -18.65 41.94
N ASN A 113 21.23 -18.12 41.21
CA ASN A 113 19.84 -18.63 41.12
C ASN A 113 19.20 -18.24 39.79
N TYR A 114 18.04 -18.83 39.50
CA TYR A 114 17.29 -18.55 38.29
C TYR A 114 16.85 -17.10 38.17
N ALA A 115 16.49 -16.43 39.28
CA ALA A 115 16.12 -15.00 39.27
C ALA A 115 17.29 -14.09 38.84
N SER A 116 18.54 -14.43 39.23
CA SER A 116 19.73 -13.69 38.79
C SER A 116 19.96 -13.85 37.28
N PHE A 117 19.73 -15.06 36.73
CA PHE A 117 19.74 -15.27 35.28
C PHE A 117 18.69 -14.44 34.58
N GLN A 118 17.41 -14.50 35.04
CA GLN A 118 16.32 -13.70 34.46
C GLN A 118 16.66 -12.20 34.47
N THR A 119 17.19 -11.68 35.58
CA THR A 119 17.57 -10.27 35.67
C THR A 119 18.69 -9.94 34.65
N ALA A 120 19.69 -10.79 34.52
CA ALA A 120 20.77 -10.60 33.54
C ALA A 120 20.24 -10.62 32.10
N LEU A 121 19.37 -11.59 31.77
CA LEU A 121 18.71 -11.70 30.47
C LEU A 121 17.92 -10.45 30.12
N ILE A 122 17.06 -10.01 31.03
CA ILE A 122 16.23 -8.80 30.85
C ILE A 122 17.13 -7.58 30.58
N ARG A 123 18.18 -7.39 31.41
CA ARG A 123 19.10 -6.25 31.26
C ARG A 123 19.89 -6.28 29.97
N SER A 124 20.31 -7.46 29.50
CA SER A 124 20.98 -7.59 28.22
C SER A 124 20.06 -7.21 27.05
N ILE A 125 18.81 -7.69 27.06
CA ILE A 125 17.82 -7.35 26.04
C ILE A 125 17.50 -5.85 26.07
N GLU A 126 17.23 -5.29 27.25
CA GLU A 126 17.00 -3.86 27.41
C GLU A 126 18.15 -3.01 26.88
N SER A 127 19.40 -3.43 27.17
CA SER A 127 20.60 -2.73 26.71
C SER A 127 20.72 -2.75 25.19
N ALA A 128 20.52 -3.91 24.56
CA ALA A 128 20.59 -4.07 23.11
C ALA A 128 19.51 -3.23 22.40
N ILE A 129 18.27 -3.29 22.87
CA ILE A 129 17.18 -2.48 22.29
C ILE A 129 17.42 -0.99 22.52
N ARG A 130 17.86 -0.59 23.72
CA ARG A 130 18.12 0.81 24.03
C ARG A 130 19.23 1.40 23.18
N SER A 131 20.28 0.65 22.89
CA SER A 131 21.39 1.11 22.02
C SER A 131 20.89 1.39 20.59
N LEU A 132 20.06 0.51 20.05
CA LEU A 132 19.48 0.68 18.72
C LEU A 132 18.49 1.85 18.67
N VAL A 133 17.57 1.92 19.65
CA VAL A 133 16.52 2.95 19.71
C VAL A 133 17.13 4.35 19.88
N ALA A 134 18.19 4.50 20.67
CA ALA A 134 18.86 5.78 20.86
C ALA A 134 19.48 6.35 19.55
N ALA A 135 19.76 5.52 18.58
CA ALA A 135 20.28 5.94 17.25
C ALA A 135 19.19 6.37 16.25
N LYS A 136 17.93 6.03 16.52
CA LYS A 136 16.80 6.21 15.59
C LYS A 136 15.87 7.34 16.03
N ALA A 137 15.19 7.96 15.05
CA ALA A 137 14.15 8.94 15.33
C ALA A 137 12.82 8.25 15.67
N GLN A 138 11.98 8.95 16.44
CA GLN A 138 10.67 8.46 16.88
C GLN A 138 9.79 7.93 15.71
N ALA A 139 9.76 8.66 14.61
CA ALA A 139 8.94 8.27 13.44
C ALA A 139 9.37 6.95 12.79
N GLU A 140 10.63 6.56 12.95
CA GLU A 140 11.20 5.34 12.36
C GLU A 140 10.89 4.10 13.22
N ILE A 141 10.76 4.26 14.55
CA ILE A 141 10.70 3.16 15.52
C ILE A 141 9.57 2.16 15.22
N LEU A 142 8.39 2.64 14.84
CA LEU A 142 7.24 1.77 14.56
C LEU A 142 7.48 0.82 13.37
N GLY A 143 8.30 1.25 12.40
CA GLY A 143 8.67 0.44 11.22
C GLY A 143 9.85 -0.50 11.45
N LEU A 144 10.60 -0.34 12.54
CA LEU A 144 11.85 -1.05 12.77
C LEU A 144 11.72 -2.34 13.58
N ARG A 145 10.51 -2.83 13.82
CA ARG A 145 10.28 -4.04 14.65
C ARG A 145 11.16 -5.22 14.24
N SER A 146 11.25 -5.52 12.96
CA SER A 146 12.07 -6.62 12.44
C SER A 146 13.57 -6.38 12.59
N GLU A 147 14.02 -5.13 12.40
CA GLU A 147 15.42 -4.74 12.58
C GLU A 147 15.84 -4.86 14.06
N ILE A 148 14.97 -4.43 14.98
CA ILE A 148 15.20 -4.55 16.43
C ILE A 148 15.34 -6.03 16.81
N VAL A 149 14.44 -6.89 16.35
CA VAL A 149 14.47 -8.33 16.64
C VAL A 149 15.75 -8.96 16.11
N SER A 150 16.14 -8.66 14.87
CA SER A 150 17.37 -9.20 14.28
C SER A 150 18.62 -8.75 15.06
N HIS A 151 18.73 -7.45 15.33
CA HIS A 151 19.88 -6.90 16.06
C HIS A 151 20.04 -7.50 17.47
N VAL A 152 18.93 -7.59 18.21
CA VAL A 152 18.93 -8.18 19.55
C VAL A 152 19.30 -9.65 19.50
N LYS A 153 18.80 -10.38 18.50
CA LYS A 153 19.09 -11.80 18.33
C LYS A 153 20.59 -12.03 18.08
N ASP A 154 21.18 -11.26 17.18
CA ASP A 154 22.60 -11.37 16.84
C ASP A 154 23.51 -11.01 18.03
N GLU A 155 23.14 -9.99 18.82
CA GLU A 155 23.92 -9.56 19.99
C GLU A 155 23.82 -10.55 21.15
N LEU A 156 22.62 -11.11 21.37
CA LEU A 156 22.36 -11.99 22.51
C LEU A 156 22.74 -13.44 22.27
N ASP A 157 22.76 -13.92 21.04
CA ASP A 157 22.99 -15.34 20.75
C ASP A 157 24.33 -15.81 21.34
N THR A 158 25.39 -15.05 21.13
CA THR A 158 26.72 -15.34 21.67
C THR A 158 26.72 -15.32 23.21
N GLN A 159 26.05 -14.35 23.81
CA GLN A 159 26.00 -14.19 25.26
C GLN A 159 25.20 -15.32 25.93
N LEU A 160 24.05 -15.68 25.34
CA LEU A 160 23.22 -16.77 25.85
C LEU A 160 23.90 -18.13 25.73
N GLU A 161 24.62 -18.37 24.63
CA GLU A 161 25.42 -19.58 24.47
C GLU A 161 26.52 -19.73 25.54
N GLU A 162 27.16 -18.64 25.94
CA GLU A 162 28.10 -18.65 27.07
C GLU A 162 27.43 -19.04 28.39
N TRP A 163 26.14 -18.71 28.56
CA TRP A 163 25.35 -19.06 29.74
C TRP A 163 24.75 -20.47 29.69
N GLY A 164 24.82 -21.12 28.51
CA GLY A 164 24.27 -22.45 28.26
C GLY A 164 22.83 -22.45 27.75
N TYR A 165 22.32 -21.28 27.39
CA TYR A 165 20.97 -21.11 26.81
C TYR A 165 21.06 -20.82 25.31
N HIS A 166 19.94 -20.97 24.64
CA HIS A 166 19.73 -20.61 23.25
C HIS A 166 18.47 -19.77 23.12
N LEU A 167 18.54 -18.68 22.37
CA LEU A 167 17.40 -17.84 22.05
C LEU A 167 16.62 -18.48 20.91
N LEU A 168 15.39 -18.90 21.20
CA LEU A 168 14.49 -19.46 20.20
C LEU A 168 13.80 -18.36 19.38
N ASP A 169 13.24 -17.39 20.08
CA ASP A 169 12.50 -16.30 19.45
C ASP A 169 12.45 -15.06 20.35
N LEU A 170 12.34 -13.90 19.74
CA LEU A 170 12.06 -12.64 20.40
C LEU A 170 10.92 -11.95 19.67
N GLN A 171 9.82 -11.73 20.36
CA GLN A 171 8.63 -11.08 19.81
C GLN A 171 8.42 -9.73 20.50
N ILE A 172 8.30 -8.68 19.71
CA ILE A 172 7.90 -7.36 20.21
C ILE A 172 6.38 -7.28 20.06
N ASN A 173 5.66 -7.36 21.18
CA ASN A 173 4.20 -7.38 21.20
C ASN A 173 3.64 -5.98 20.94
N ASP A 174 4.19 -4.98 21.65
CA ASP A 174 3.73 -3.60 21.56
C ASP A 174 4.87 -2.60 21.63
N ILE A 175 4.71 -1.52 20.87
CA ILE A 175 5.58 -0.34 20.91
C ILE A 175 4.65 0.85 21.04
N SER A 176 4.66 1.50 22.19
CA SER A 176 3.78 2.63 22.48
C SER A 176 4.55 3.84 22.96
N PHE A 177 4.02 5.02 22.67
CA PHE A 177 4.55 6.29 23.09
C PHE A 177 3.69 6.90 24.20
N GLY A 178 4.26 7.80 24.95
CA GLY A 178 3.49 8.58 25.92
C GLY A 178 2.36 9.37 25.25
N VAL A 179 1.24 9.55 25.96
CA VAL A 179 0.01 10.18 25.42
C VAL A 179 0.28 11.54 24.75
N ALA A 180 1.12 12.38 25.37
CA ALA A 180 1.47 13.70 24.83
C ALA A 180 2.20 13.59 23.46
N ILE A 181 3.07 12.59 23.31
CA ILE A 181 3.81 12.34 22.08
C ILE A 181 2.87 11.80 21.00
N MET A 182 1.99 10.85 21.34
CA MET A 182 0.97 10.35 20.41
C MET A 182 0.09 11.45 19.85
N GLN A 183 -0.43 12.33 20.71
CA GLN A 183 -1.22 13.48 20.25
C GLN A 183 -0.44 14.45 19.36
N SER A 184 0.85 14.63 19.60
CA SER A 184 1.70 15.45 18.73
C SER A 184 1.91 14.79 17.37
N MET A 185 2.17 13.48 17.34
CA MET A 185 2.29 12.71 16.10
C MET A 185 0.99 12.76 15.28
N GLU A 186 -0.15 12.56 15.92
CA GLU A 186 -1.46 12.65 15.26
C GLU A 186 -1.65 14.00 14.58
N ARG A 187 -1.31 15.12 15.26
CA ARG A 187 -1.39 16.46 14.67
C ARG A 187 -0.45 16.64 13.48
N VAL A 188 0.78 16.14 13.56
CA VAL A 188 1.76 16.22 12.46
C VAL A 188 1.28 15.39 11.27
N VAL A 189 0.79 14.16 11.50
CA VAL A 189 0.25 13.31 10.45
C VAL A 189 -1.01 13.93 9.84
N ALA A 190 -1.92 14.49 10.65
CA ALA A 190 -3.11 15.18 10.16
C ALA A 190 -2.74 16.37 9.28
N ALA A 191 -1.82 17.25 9.71
CA ALA A 191 -1.35 18.38 8.93
C ALA A 191 -0.65 17.94 7.62
N GLN A 192 0.14 16.87 7.67
CA GLN A 192 0.78 16.31 6.47
C GLN A 192 -0.26 15.77 5.49
N ASN A 193 -1.25 15.03 5.99
CA ASN A 193 -2.34 14.50 5.15
C ASN A 193 -3.17 15.61 4.52
N GLU A 194 -3.47 16.68 5.29
CA GLU A 194 -4.18 17.86 4.78
C GLU A 194 -3.37 18.56 3.67
N ARG A 195 -2.07 18.72 3.85
CA ARG A 195 -1.19 19.27 2.82
C ARG A 195 -1.20 18.43 1.54
N VAL A 196 -1.03 17.11 1.68
CA VAL A 196 -1.05 16.17 0.53
C VAL A 196 -2.41 16.19 -0.16
N ALA A 197 -3.51 16.26 0.60
CA ALA A 197 -4.85 16.38 0.05
C ALA A 197 -5.01 17.67 -0.77
N ALA A 198 -4.59 18.82 -0.22
CA ALA A 198 -4.64 20.11 -0.91
C ALA A 198 -3.77 20.13 -2.17
N GLU A 199 -2.56 19.56 -2.14
CA GLU A 199 -1.69 19.42 -3.32
C GLU A 199 -2.36 18.55 -4.41
N ASN A 200 -2.97 17.42 -4.02
CA ASN A 200 -3.69 16.55 -4.96
C ASN A 200 -4.95 17.21 -5.54
N GLU A 201 -5.71 17.94 -4.73
CA GLU A 201 -6.86 18.71 -5.19
C GLU A 201 -6.45 19.81 -6.18
N GLY A 202 -5.39 20.55 -5.88
CA GLY A 202 -4.82 21.56 -6.77
C GLY A 202 -4.37 20.97 -8.10
N ALA A 203 -3.67 19.84 -8.07
CA ALA A 203 -3.25 19.11 -9.28
C ALA A 203 -4.45 18.59 -10.08
N ALA A 204 -5.48 18.06 -9.41
CA ALA A 204 -6.70 17.58 -10.06
C ALA A 204 -7.50 18.72 -10.73
N LEU A 205 -7.60 19.89 -10.08
CA LEU A 205 -8.21 21.07 -10.67
C LEU A 205 -7.43 21.55 -11.90
N LEU A 206 -6.10 21.65 -11.84
CA LEU A 206 -5.28 22.02 -12.98
C LEU A 206 -5.48 21.08 -14.17
N ILE A 207 -5.45 19.77 -13.93
CA ILE A 207 -5.70 18.76 -14.96
C ILE A 207 -7.10 18.90 -15.55
N ARG A 208 -8.11 19.12 -14.72
CA ARG A 208 -9.50 19.29 -15.15
C ARG A 208 -9.65 20.51 -16.05
N GLU A 209 -9.13 21.66 -15.63
CA GLU A 209 -9.23 22.91 -16.41
C GLU A 209 -8.43 22.80 -17.72
N THR A 210 -7.25 22.21 -17.68
CA THR A 210 -6.45 21.97 -18.90
C THR A 210 -7.19 21.06 -19.88
N LYS A 211 -7.74 19.95 -19.41
CA LYS A 211 -8.51 19.02 -20.25
C LYS A 211 -9.79 19.63 -20.80
N LYS A 212 -10.45 20.48 -20.02
CA LYS A 212 -11.61 21.23 -20.48
C LYS A 212 -11.24 22.19 -21.59
N ALA A 213 -10.18 23.00 -21.41
CA ALA A 213 -9.72 23.94 -22.44
C ALA A 213 -9.25 23.22 -23.71
N GLU A 214 -8.54 22.08 -23.59
CA GLU A 214 -8.17 21.25 -24.73
C GLU A 214 -9.40 20.71 -25.48
N ALA A 215 -10.41 20.23 -24.76
CA ALA A 215 -11.66 19.70 -25.34
C ALA A 215 -12.45 20.82 -26.04
N GLU A 216 -12.58 22.00 -25.45
CA GLU A 216 -13.22 23.17 -26.04
C GLU A 216 -12.49 23.61 -27.31
N GLY A 217 -11.17 23.71 -27.27
CA GLY A 217 -10.34 24.03 -28.45
C GLY A 217 -10.49 23.00 -29.57
N ALA A 218 -10.50 21.71 -29.23
CA ALA A 218 -10.73 20.64 -30.19
C ALA A 218 -12.15 20.70 -30.79
N ALA A 219 -13.16 20.97 -29.99
CA ALA A 219 -14.54 21.13 -30.47
C ALA A 219 -14.68 22.29 -31.47
N ILE A 220 -14.06 23.44 -31.16
CA ILE A 220 -14.05 24.60 -32.07
C ILE A 220 -13.35 24.26 -33.40
N GLN A 221 -12.21 23.56 -33.36
CA GLN A 221 -11.50 23.13 -34.57
C GLN A 221 -12.32 22.16 -35.42
N ILE A 222 -12.99 21.19 -34.78
CA ILE A 222 -13.87 20.25 -35.46
C ILE A 222 -15.05 20.97 -36.12
N ALA A 223 -15.69 21.88 -35.39
CA ALA A 223 -16.81 22.67 -35.90
C ALA A 223 -16.38 23.53 -37.10
N ALA A 224 -15.27 24.23 -36.99
CA ALA A 224 -14.74 25.06 -38.09
C ALA A 224 -14.38 24.24 -39.34
N LYS A 225 -13.76 23.06 -39.18
CA LYS A 225 -13.49 22.14 -40.29
C LYS A 225 -14.75 21.63 -40.94
N ALA A 226 -15.75 21.25 -40.12
CA ALA A 226 -17.05 20.79 -40.63
C ALA A 226 -17.78 21.88 -41.42
N GLU A 227 -17.74 23.12 -40.92
CA GLU A 227 -18.36 24.26 -41.61
C GLU A 227 -17.63 24.61 -42.92
N MET A 228 -16.31 24.60 -42.94
CA MET A 228 -15.50 24.79 -44.16
C MET A 228 -15.83 23.69 -45.19
N GLU A 229 -15.91 22.43 -44.78
CA GLU A 229 -16.23 21.31 -45.69
C GLU A 229 -17.66 21.43 -46.19
N ALA A 230 -18.61 21.77 -45.34
CA ALA A 230 -20.00 22.01 -45.71
C ALA A 230 -20.11 23.18 -46.71
N ALA A 231 -19.37 24.27 -46.48
CA ALA A 231 -19.32 25.41 -47.43
C ALA A 231 -18.70 25.00 -48.78
N ARG A 232 -17.63 24.19 -48.77
CA ARG A 232 -16.99 23.67 -49.96
C ARG A 232 -17.96 22.78 -50.77
N LEU A 233 -18.64 21.86 -50.09
CA LEU A 233 -19.62 20.97 -50.71
C LEU A 233 -20.82 21.73 -51.31
N ARG A 234 -21.34 22.77 -50.59
CA ARG A 234 -22.37 23.65 -51.11
C ARG A 234 -21.88 24.40 -52.34
N GLY A 235 -20.64 24.94 -52.30
CA GLY A 235 -20.02 25.60 -53.47
C GLY A 235 -19.90 24.66 -54.67
N GLN A 236 -19.47 23.43 -54.45
CA GLN A 236 -19.39 22.40 -55.51
C GLN A 236 -20.79 22.04 -56.04
N GLY A 237 -21.77 21.90 -55.16
CA GLY A 237 -23.15 21.64 -55.56
C GLY A 237 -23.72 22.74 -56.41
N VAL A 238 -23.49 24.01 -56.03
CA VAL A 238 -23.93 25.17 -56.86
C VAL A 238 -23.22 25.23 -58.22
N ALA A 239 -21.91 24.92 -58.22
CA ALA A 239 -21.13 24.90 -59.48
C ALA A 239 -21.63 23.77 -60.41
N ALA A 240 -21.82 22.56 -59.89
CA ALA A 240 -22.40 21.43 -60.66
C ALA A 240 -23.79 21.74 -61.17
N PHE A 241 -24.65 22.32 -60.32
CA PHE A 241 -25.99 22.74 -60.75
C PHE A 241 -25.93 23.79 -61.90
N ARG A 242 -25.08 24.80 -61.77
CA ARG A 242 -24.90 25.79 -62.85
C ARG A 242 -24.39 25.20 -64.15
N GLN A 243 -23.52 24.20 -64.07
CA GLN A 243 -22.99 23.48 -65.21
C GLN A 243 -24.07 22.67 -65.93
N GLU A 244 -24.89 21.97 -65.12
CA GLU A 244 -26.01 21.17 -65.62
C GLU A 244 -27.06 22.05 -66.30
N VAL A 245 -27.42 23.17 -65.65
CA VAL A 245 -28.33 24.16 -66.22
C VAL A 245 -27.77 24.77 -67.53
N ALA A 246 -26.48 25.10 -67.58
CA ALA A 246 -25.84 25.61 -68.79
C ALA A 246 -25.82 24.55 -69.94
N ALA A 247 -25.56 23.28 -69.60
CA ALA A 247 -25.62 22.21 -70.57
C ALA A 247 -27.04 22.01 -71.10
N GLY A 248 -28.03 21.99 -70.24
CA GLY A 248 -29.42 21.87 -70.61
C GLY A 248 -29.89 23.06 -71.50
N MET A 249 -29.44 24.25 -71.20
CA MET A 249 -29.71 25.42 -72.02
C MET A 249 -29.09 25.34 -73.42
N ALA A 250 -27.81 24.88 -73.50
CA ALA A 250 -27.12 24.69 -74.76
C ALA A 250 -27.79 23.64 -75.65
N GLU A 251 -28.26 22.58 -75.02
CA GLU A 251 -29.01 21.50 -75.71
C GLU A 251 -30.39 22.01 -76.21
N ALA A 252 -31.14 22.74 -75.35
CA ALA A 252 -32.39 23.38 -75.73
C ALA A 252 -32.23 24.40 -76.85
N ALA A 253 -31.17 25.20 -76.84
CA ALA A 253 -30.87 26.16 -77.89
C ALA A 253 -30.60 25.47 -79.27
N LYS A 254 -29.83 24.38 -79.24
CA LYS A 254 -29.62 23.52 -80.49
C LYS A 254 -30.91 22.93 -80.98
N ALA A 255 -31.75 22.42 -80.12
CA ALA A 255 -33.05 21.84 -80.48
C ALA A 255 -33.98 22.93 -81.12
N MET A 256 -33.96 24.17 -80.62
CA MET A 256 -34.72 25.27 -81.15
C MET A 256 -34.20 25.72 -82.56
N GLU A 257 -32.89 25.77 -82.72
CA GLU A 257 -32.27 26.08 -84.00
C GLU A 257 -32.66 25.11 -85.07
N VAL A 258 -32.71 23.82 -84.76
CA VAL A 258 -33.23 22.73 -85.67
C VAL A 258 -34.72 22.92 -85.96
N ALA A 259 -35.52 23.41 -84.97
CA ALA A 259 -36.97 23.62 -85.13
C ALA A 259 -37.32 24.97 -85.73
N HIS A 260 -36.37 25.81 -86.14
CA HIS A 260 -36.56 27.16 -86.65
C HIS A 260 -37.35 28.10 -85.67
N LEU A 261 -37.20 27.93 -84.34
CA LEU A 261 -37.86 28.70 -83.30
C LEU A 261 -36.88 29.81 -82.79
N ASP A 262 -37.46 30.95 -82.46
CA ASP A 262 -36.67 32.09 -81.92
C ASP A 262 -36.11 31.76 -80.52
N PRO A 263 -34.76 31.92 -80.31
CA PRO A 263 -34.11 31.69 -79.01
C PRO A 263 -34.68 32.54 -77.86
N SER A 264 -35.34 33.61 -78.13
CA SER A 264 -36.00 34.47 -77.14
C SER A 264 -37.06 33.71 -76.31
N PHE A 265 -37.56 32.61 -76.83
CA PHE A 265 -38.55 31.77 -76.12
C PHE A 265 -37.96 31.05 -74.89
N ILE A 266 -36.68 30.66 -74.92
CA ILE A 266 -35.97 30.11 -73.76
C ILE A 266 -35.83 31.14 -72.67
N LEU A 267 -35.42 32.37 -73.06
CA LEU A 267 -35.31 33.48 -72.12
C LEU A 267 -36.65 33.80 -71.46
N PHE A 268 -37.70 33.74 -72.20
CA PHE A 268 -39.06 33.96 -71.68
C PHE A 268 -39.51 32.81 -70.75
N SER A 269 -39.25 31.58 -71.07
CA SER A 269 -39.53 30.42 -70.21
C SER A 269 -38.76 30.50 -68.88
N MET A 270 -37.47 30.84 -68.93
CA MET A 270 -36.66 31.01 -67.73
C MET A 270 -37.13 32.20 -66.88
N TRP A 271 -37.51 33.28 -67.48
CA TRP A 271 -38.11 34.41 -66.79
C TRP A 271 -39.37 34.04 -66.06
N THR A 272 -40.27 33.33 -66.69
CA THR A 272 -41.51 32.85 -66.07
C THR A 272 -41.26 31.86 -64.96
N GLU A 273 -40.26 30.97 -65.06
CA GLU A 273 -39.90 30.03 -64.03
C GLU A 273 -39.24 30.76 -62.83
N THR A 274 -38.37 31.73 -63.10
CA THR A 274 -37.76 32.58 -62.06
C THR A 274 -38.82 33.37 -61.32
N MET A 275 -39.79 33.95 -62.04
CA MET A 275 -40.90 34.70 -61.44
C MET A 275 -41.81 33.81 -60.62
N ARG A 276 -42.07 32.57 -61.04
CA ARG A 276 -42.83 31.57 -60.30
C ARG A 276 -42.09 31.21 -59.00
N HIS A 277 -40.80 31.03 -59.07
CA HIS A 277 -39.97 30.73 -57.88
C HIS A 277 -39.95 31.88 -56.86
N VAL A 278 -39.71 33.10 -57.32
CA VAL A 278 -39.79 34.32 -56.50
C VAL A 278 -41.17 34.48 -55.89
N ALA A 279 -42.23 34.24 -56.65
CA ALA A 279 -43.59 34.32 -56.16
C ALA A 279 -43.92 33.27 -55.10
N SER A 280 -43.32 32.05 -55.21
CA SER A 280 -43.49 30.98 -54.23
C SER A 280 -42.72 31.15 -52.95
N GLU A 281 -41.57 31.85 -52.98
CA GLU A 281 -40.71 32.04 -51.80
C GLU A 281 -40.88 33.43 -51.14
N SER A 282 -41.54 34.41 -51.79
CA SER A 282 -41.70 35.74 -51.22
C SER A 282 -42.86 35.76 -50.20
N THR A 283 -42.51 35.92 -48.96
CA THR A 283 -43.44 36.20 -47.85
C THR A 283 -43.70 37.71 -47.80
N GLY A 284 -44.69 38.22 -48.56
CA GLY A 284 -45.36 39.45 -48.27
C GLY A 284 -44.99 40.75 -49.00
N ASN A 285 -44.10 40.76 -49.97
CA ASN A 285 -43.84 41.95 -50.81
C ASN A 285 -44.46 41.78 -52.23
N LEU A 286 -45.41 42.61 -52.53
CA LEU A 286 -46.05 42.66 -53.84
C LEU A 286 -45.07 43.31 -54.81
N ILE A 287 -44.40 42.57 -55.63
CA ILE A 287 -43.58 43.09 -56.72
C ILE A 287 -44.43 43.05 -57.98
N THR A 288 -44.85 44.18 -58.47
CA THR A 288 -45.53 44.29 -59.74
C THR A 288 -44.51 44.44 -60.84
N PHE A 289 -44.44 43.42 -61.73
CA PHE A 289 -43.64 43.50 -62.94
C PHE A 289 -44.52 43.70 -64.16
N ASP A 290 -44.13 44.57 -65.08
CA ASP A 290 -44.72 44.63 -66.42
C ASP A 290 -44.39 43.37 -67.20
N GLY A 291 -45.38 42.49 -67.41
CA GLY A 291 -45.26 41.22 -68.10
C GLY A 291 -45.07 41.32 -69.62
N SER A 292 -44.83 42.54 -70.15
CA SER A 292 -44.54 42.74 -71.55
C SER A 292 -43.10 42.41 -71.94
N THR A 293 -42.83 42.04 -73.16
CA THR A 293 -41.46 41.82 -73.69
C THR A 293 -40.56 43.04 -73.58
N ASP A 294 -41.11 44.24 -73.53
CA ASP A 294 -40.38 45.48 -73.31
C ASP A 294 -40.05 45.73 -71.87
N GLY A 295 -40.94 45.41 -70.95
CA GLY A 295 -40.67 45.41 -69.48
C GLY A 295 -39.54 44.44 -69.08
N MET A 296 -39.42 43.32 -69.75
CA MET A 296 -38.30 42.40 -69.55
C MET A 296 -36.97 42.95 -70.04
N ARG A 297 -36.94 43.64 -71.17
CA ARG A 297 -35.72 44.29 -71.69
C ARG A 297 -35.26 45.43 -70.80
N ASP A 298 -36.15 46.19 -70.24
CA ASP A 298 -35.83 47.26 -69.33
C ASP A 298 -35.33 46.76 -67.95
N ALA A 299 -35.91 45.69 -67.44
CA ALA A 299 -35.45 45.03 -66.21
C ALA A 299 -34.03 44.44 -66.38
N LEU A 300 -33.75 43.79 -67.50
CA LEU A 300 -32.42 43.29 -67.85
C LEU A 300 -31.38 44.44 -68.01
N ARG A 301 -31.74 45.54 -68.63
CA ARG A 301 -30.91 46.75 -68.71
C ARG A 301 -30.62 47.31 -67.34
N GLN A 302 -31.58 47.42 -66.44
CA GLN A 302 -31.38 47.92 -65.06
C GLN A 302 -30.45 47.01 -64.27
N MET A 303 -30.59 45.66 -64.40
CA MET A 303 -29.66 44.71 -63.73
C MET A 303 -28.26 44.82 -64.26
N THR A 304 -28.04 45.07 -65.57
CA THR A 304 -26.70 45.26 -66.16
C THR A 304 -26.06 46.54 -65.63
N LEU A 305 -26.82 47.62 -65.55
CA LEU A 305 -26.35 48.92 -64.99
C LEU A 305 -26.00 48.76 -63.48
N LEU A 306 -26.77 48.05 -62.72
CA LEU A 306 -26.48 47.79 -61.29
C LEU A 306 -25.24 46.91 -61.10
N SER A 307 -24.94 45.99 -62.01
CA SER A 307 -23.75 45.16 -61.99
C SER A 307 -22.48 45.94 -62.36
N GLU A 308 -22.57 46.95 -63.25
CA GLU A 308 -21.49 47.88 -63.59
C GLU A 308 -21.17 48.83 -62.42
N ILE A 309 -22.16 49.42 -61.77
CA ILE A 309 -21.96 50.30 -60.62
C ILE A 309 -21.27 49.53 -59.44
N ARG A 310 -21.55 48.27 -59.28
CA ARG A 310 -20.90 47.43 -58.25
C ARG A 310 -19.47 47.07 -58.58
N ARG A 311 -19.07 47.05 -59.87
CA ARG A 311 -17.71 46.83 -60.32
C ARG A 311 -16.79 48.08 -60.15
N GLU A 312 -17.39 49.24 -60.19
CA GLU A 312 -16.64 50.53 -59.96
C GLU A 312 -16.41 50.85 -58.46
N GLN A 313 -17.09 50.11 -57.55
CA GLN A 313 -16.96 50.33 -56.11
C GLN A 313 -16.12 49.26 -55.40
N SER A 314 -15.55 48.31 -56.12
CA SER A 314 -14.69 47.21 -55.62
C SER A 314 -13.26 47.38 -56.10
#